data_dacecfb2dea18d10634c56c27afd98ea
#
_entry.id   dacecfb2dea18d10634c56c27afd98ea
#
_cell.length_a   1.000
_cell.length_b   1.000
_cell.length_c   1.000
_cell.angle_alpha   90.00
_cell.angle_beta   90.00
_cell.angle_gamma   90.00
#
_symmetry.space_group_name_H-M   'P 1'
#
loop_
_entity.id
_entity.type
_entity.pdbx_description
1 polymer ?
#
loop_
_entity_poly.entity_id
_entity_poly.type
_entity_poly.pdbx_seq_one_letter_code
_entity_poly.pdbx_strand_id
1 'polypeptide(L)'
;MASSTHLDMKAARHAAIRRLLETGGYTSQEAIVTQMIKEGYDVTQSSISRDFKELGVTKLAGVYRIIHIGTFQSPIKLLIKDIDSAGDNLLVVKTSSGGASAVAEAIDIEGIPGVVGTVAGDNTIFVATKDKSSQSRVIKKINEL
;
A
#
# COMPACT_ATOMS: atom_id res chain seq x y z
N MET A 1 8.36 -22.29 27.19
CA MET A 1 9.41 -21.26 27.29
C MET A 1 10.26 -21.11 26.01
N ALA A 2 10.39 -22.12 25.18
CA ALA A 2 11.13 -22.01 23.91
C ALA A 2 10.43 -21.16 22.83
N SER A 3 9.10 -20.99 22.88
CA SER A 3 8.35 -20.22 21.88
C SER A 3 8.55 -18.70 21.95
N SER A 4 8.77 -18.14 23.14
CA SER A 4 8.93 -16.69 23.34
C SER A 4 10.25 -16.18 22.73
N THR A 5 11.34 -16.88 22.96
CA THR A 5 12.67 -16.49 22.48
C THR A 5 12.79 -16.52 20.94
N HIS A 6 12.12 -17.47 20.28
CA HIS A 6 12.14 -17.59 18.82
C HIS A 6 11.32 -16.48 18.13
N LEU A 7 10.20 -16.08 18.74
CA LEU A 7 9.38 -14.95 18.28
C LEU A 7 10.10 -13.62 18.46
N ASP A 8 10.80 -13.44 19.59
CA ASP A 8 11.59 -12.25 19.88
C ASP A 8 12.77 -12.10 18.92
N MET A 9 13.45 -13.19 18.59
CA MET A 9 14.55 -13.21 17.61
C MET A 9 14.07 -12.89 16.20
N LYS A 10 12.89 -13.40 15.80
CA LYS A 10 12.27 -13.10 14.51
C LYS A 10 11.86 -11.64 14.42
N ALA A 11 11.24 -11.09 15.46
CA ALA A 11 10.85 -9.69 15.52
C ALA A 11 12.06 -8.75 15.44
N ALA A 12 13.14 -9.04 16.15
CA ALA A 12 14.40 -8.30 16.10
C ALA A 12 15.01 -8.35 14.69
N ARG A 13 15.01 -9.52 14.04
CA ARG A 13 15.50 -9.71 12.67
C ARG A 13 14.67 -8.91 11.66
N HIS A 14 13.34 -8.95 11.77
CA HIS A 14 12.46 -8.15 10.93
C HIS A 14 12.66 -6.65 11.11
N ALA A 15 12.88 -6.17 12.35
CA ALA A 15 13.19 -4.77 12.62
C ALA A 15 14.51 -4.34 11.97
N ALA A 16 15.55 -5.20 12.02
CA ALA A 16 16.83 -4.95 11.37
C ALA A 16 16.70 -4.88 9.84
N ILE A 17 15.95 -5.79 9.22
CA ILE A 17 15.69 -5.76 7.78
C ILE A 17 14.97 -4.46 7.38
N ARG A 18 13.97 -4.03 8.13
CA ARG A 18 13.26 -2.76 7.87
C ARG A 18 14.23 -1.58 7.89
N ARG A 19 15.02 -1.46 8.95
CA ARG A 19 16.03 -0.40 9.09
C ARG A 19 17.02 -0.37 7.92
N LEU A 20 17.53 -1.53 7.49
CA LEU A 20 18.47 -1.62 6.36
C LEU A 20 17.81 -1.16 5.05
N LEU A 21 16.56 -1.55 4.81
CA LEU A 21 15.85 -1.18 3.59
C LEU A 21 15.41 0.30 3.59
N GLU A 22 15.19 0.90 4.77
CA GLU A 22 14.91 2.33 4.92
C GLU A 22 16.13 3.20 4.66
N THR A 23 17.31 2.77 5.10
CA THR A 23 18.58 3.46 4.83
C THR A 23 19.01 3.34 3.36
N GLY A 24 18.47 2.35 2.64
CA GLY A 24 18.40 2.32 1.19
C GLY A 24 19.61 1.74 0.47
N GLY A 25 19.40 1.47 -0.83
CA GLY A 25 20.49 1.17 -1.75
C GLY A 25 20.82 -0.32 -1.96
N TYR A 26 20.14 -1.25 -1.29
CA TYR A 26 20.39 -2.68 -1.50
C TYR A 26 19.80 -3.17 -2.83
N THR A 27 20.66 -3.66 -3.71
CA THR A 27 20.31 -4.16 -5.04
C THR A 27 20.28 -5.68 -5.14
N SER A 28 20.83 -6.39 -4.14
CA SER A 28 20.84 -7.84 -4.07
C SER A 28 20.48 -8.36 -2.67
N GLN A 29 19.88 -9.56 -2.61
CA GLN A 29 19.60 -10.23 -1.34
C GLN A 29 20.89 -10.61 -0.60
N GLU A 30 21.93 -10.98 -1.34
CA GLU A 30 23.25 -11.34 -0.77
C GLU A 30 23.86 -10.18 0.01
N ALA A 31 23.73 -8.94 -0.49
CA ALA A 31 24.21 -7.76 0.23
C ALA A 31 23.50 -7.58 1.57
N ILE A 32 22.20 -7.84 1.62
CA ILE A 32 21.40 -7.78 2.85
C ILE A 32 21.81 -8.92 3.80
N VAL A 33 21.95 -10.15 3.31
CA VAL A 33 22.43 -11.29 4.10
C VAL A 33 23.79 -10.97 4.73
N THR A 34 24.73 -10.47 3.91
CA THR A 34 26.09 -10.11 4.38
C THR A 34 26.03 -9.05 5.47
N GLN A 35 25.20 -8.03 5.30
CA GLN A 35 25.06 -6.96 6.30
C GLN A 35 24.42 -7.48 7.60
N MET A 36 23.40 -8.32 7.49
CA MET A 36 22.75 -8.92 8.65
C MET A 36 23.70 -9.80 9.46
N ILE A 37 24.56 -10.58 8.78
CA ILE A 37 25.59 -11.40 9.44
C ILE A 37 26.62 -10.50 10.15
N LYS A 38 27.03 -9.39 9.54
CA LYS A 38 27.92 -8.41 10.17
C LYS A 38 27.33 -7.79 11.44
N GLU A 39 26.02 -7.64 11.47
CA GLU A 39 25.28 -7.13 12.64
C GLU A 39 24.99 -8.21 13.69
N GLY A 40 25.47 -9.45 13.48
CA GLY A 40 25.37 -10.54 14.44
C GLY A 40 24.11 -11.40 14.33
N TYR A 41 23.35 -11.27 13.23
CA TYR A 41 22.18 -12.13 12.98
C TYR A 41 22.62 -13.43 12.29
N ASP A 42 22.13 -14.55 12.79
CA ASP A 42 22.28 -15.85 12.13
C ASP A 42 21.21 -16.01 11.05
N VAL A 43 21.56 -15.67 9.81
CA VAL A 43 20.66 -15.67 8.67
C VAL A 43 21.25 -16.38 7.46
N THR A 44 20.37 -16.97 6.67
CA THR A 44 20.69 -17.55 5.37
C THR A 44 19.90 -16.83 4.28
N GLN A 45 20.28 -17.00 3.01
CA GLN A 45 19.51 -16.44 1.89
C GLN A 45 18.05 -16.94 1.90
N SER A 46 17.83 -18.21 2.24
CA SER A 46 16.47 -18.78 2.31
C SER A 46 15.66 -18.21 3.46
N SER A 47 16.25 -17.90 4.62
CA SER A 47 15.56 -17.25 5.73
C SER A 47 15.20 -15.79 5.39
N ILE A 48 16.10 -15.05 4.78
CA ILE A 48 15.86 -13.68 4.30
C ILE A 48 14.78 -13.66 3.21
N SER A 49 14.78 -14.62 2.30
CA SER A 49 13.73 -14.72 1.27
C SER A 49 12.33 -14.93 1.85
N ARG A 50 12.19 -15.72 2.93
CA ARG A 50 10.93 -15.89 3.65
C ARG A 50 10.52 -14.61 4.38
N ASP A 51 11.47 -13.99 5.09
CA ASP A 51 11.23 -12.73 5.77
C ASP A 51 10.79 -11.62 4.80
N PHE A 52 11.36 -11.59 3.60
CA PHE A 52 10.96 -10.65 2.54
C PHE A 52 9.50 -10.82 2.14
N LYS A 53 9.04 -12.07 1.98
CA LYS A 53 7.63 -12.35 1.67
C LYS A 53 6.70 -11.90 2.79
N GLU A 54 7.08 -12.15 4.04
CA GLU A 54 6.30 -11.75 5.20
C GLU A 54 6.27 -10.24 5.41
N LEU A 55 7.36 -9.55 5.11
CA LEU A 55 7.48 -8.10 5.25
C LEU A 55 6.96 -7.31 4.03
N GLY A 56 6.58 -7.98 2.95
CA GLY A 56 6.18 -7.32 1.72
C GLY A 56 7.33 -6.60 1.01
N VAL A 57 8.54 -7.18 1.07
CA VAL A 57 9.70 -6.62 0.37
C VAL A 57 9.62 -6.92 -1.12
N THR A 58 9.79 -5.90 -1.93
CA THR A 58 9.83 -6.03 -3.39
C THR A 58 10.98 -5.24 -3.99
N LYS A 59 11.39 -5.61 -5.20
CA LYS A 59 12.44 -4.90 -5.94
C LYS A 59 11.80 -3.86 -6.87
N LEU A 60 12.00 -2.56 -6.57
CA LEU A 60 11.51 -1.44 -7.36
C LEU A 60 12.70 -0.65 -7.91
N ALA A 61 12.72 -0.43 -9.21
CA ALA A 61 13.82 0.27 -9.90
C ALA A 61 15.21 -0.28 -9.53
N GLY A 62 15.32 -1.62 -9.40
CA GLY A 62 16.59 -2.29 -9.08
C GLY A 62 16.97 -2.32 -7.60
N VAL A 63 16.20 -1.71 -6.71
CA VAL A 63 16.46 -1.62 -5.27
C VAL A 63 15.38 -2.30 -4.46
N TYR A 64 15.76 -3.04 -3.41
CA TYR A 64 14.80 -3.65 -2.50
C TYR A 64 14.17 -2.61 -1.58
N ARG A 65 12.84 -2.63 -1.48
CA ARG A 65 12.04 -1.78 -0.61
C ARG A 65 10.93 -2.58 0.04
N ILE A 66 10.57 -2.19 1.25
CA ILE A 66 9.36 -2.72 1.89
C ILE A 66 8.17 -1.96 1.31
N ILE A 67 7.24 -2.70 0.75
CA ILE A 67 5.92 -2.15 0.46
C ILE A 67 5.13 -2.30 1.76
N HIS A 68 5.07 -1.25 2.57
CA HIS A 68 4.14 -1.20 3.69
C HIS A 68 2.73 -1.12 3.12
N ILE A 69 2.04 -2.25 3.08
CA ILE A 69 0.59 -2.29 2.95
C ILE A 69 0.05 -1.70 4.26
N GLY A 70 0.03 -0.38 4.40
CA GLY A 70 -0.46 0.27 5.63
C GLY A 70 0.03 1.68 5.93
N THR A 71 1.09 2.19 5.25
CA THR A 71 1.57 3.57 5.41
C THR A 71 2.06 4.21 4.11
N PHE A 72 1.84 3.57 2.97
CA PHE A 72 1.78 4.31 1.73
C PHE A 72 0.48 5.11 1.75
N GLN A 73 0.58 6.41 1.56
CA GLN A 73 -0.42 7.05 0.75
C GLN A 73 -0.53 6.13 -0.46
N SER A 74 -1.62 5.40 -0.53
CA SER A 74 -1.87 4.44 -1.61
C SER A 74 -1.47 5.12 -2.91
N PRO A 75 -0.73 4.49 -3.85
CA PRO A 75 -0.49 5.08 -5.16
C PRO A 75 -1.80 5.56 -5.80
N ILE A 76 -2.92 5.02 -5.38
CA ILE A 76 -4.28 5.44 -5.69
C ILE A 76 -4.55 6.89 -5.28
N LYS A 77 -4.17 7.29 -4.05
CA LYS A 77 -4.35 8.68 -3.60
C LYS A 77 -3.60 9.69 -4.47
N LEU A 78 -2.41 9.33 -4.92
CA LEU A 78 -1.61 10.19 -5.81
C LEU A 78 -2.24 10.35 -7.21
N LEU A 79 -3.12 9.44 -7.60
CA LEU A 79 -3.85 9.54 -8.87
C LEU A 79 -5.05 10.48 -8.78
N ILE A 80 -5.63 10.68 -7.59
CA ILE A 80 -6.81 11.52 -7.37
C ILE A 80 -6.40 12.99 -7.40
N LYS A 81 -7.03 13.77 -8.28
CA LYS A 81 -6.81 15.21 -8.40
C LYS A 81 -7.87 16.04 -7.74
N ASP A 82 -9.12 15.64 -7.87
CA ASP A 82 -10.27 16.39 -7.37
C ASP A 82 -11.52 15.51 -7.24
N ILE A 83 -12.43 15.88 -6.35
CA ILE A 83 -13.71 15.20 -6.15
C ILE A 83 -14.80 16.25 -6.00
N ASP A 84 -15.74 16.27 -6.95
CA ASP A 84 -16.88 17.18 -6.98
C ASP A 84 -18.21 16.44 -6.84
N SER A 85 -19.19 17.10 -6.20
CA SER A 85 -20.57 16.65 -6.18
C SER A 85 -21.33 17.20 -7.40
N ALA A 86 -21.96 16.32 -8.15
CA ALA A 86 -22.83 16.67 -9.27
C ALA A 86 -24.28 16.26 -8.96
N GLY A 87 -24.95 17.06 -8.14
CA GLY A 87 -26.29 16.75 -7.63
C GLY A 87 -26.23 15.80 -6.42
N ASP A 88 -27.39 15.22 -6.10
CA ASP A 88 -27.57 14.48 -4.84
C ASP A 88 -27.07 13.03 -4.87
N ASN A 89 -26.90 12.47 -6.07
CA ASN A 89 -26.59 11.06 -6.26
C ASN A 89 -25.30 10.78 -7.05
N LEU A 90 -24.53 11.81 -7.40
CA LEU A 90 -23.33 11.65 -8.21
C LEU A 90 -22.14 12.40 -7.61
N LEU A 91 -21.02 11.71 -7.47
CA LEU A 91 -19.69 12.30 -7.29
C LEU A 91 -18.89 12.12 -8.58
N VAL A 92 -18.13 13.14 -8.94
CA VAL A 92 -17.19 13.10 -10.06
C VAL A 92 -15.78 13.16 -9.52
N VAL A 93 -15.04 12.07 -9.68
CA VAL A 93 -13.64 11.98 -9.25
C VAL A 93 -12.76 12.23 -10.47
N LYS A 94 -11.89 13.22 -10.39
CA LYS A 94 -10.88 13.52 -11.39
C LYS A 94 -9.56 12.86 -11.02
N THR A 95 -8.95 12.20 -11.99
CA THR A 95 -7.67 11.50 -11.79
C THR A 95 -6.61 11.95 -12.80
N SER A 96 -5.41 11.47 -12.63
CA SER A 96 -4.39 11.50 -13.68
C SER A 96 -4.85 10.68 -14.87
N SER A 97 -4.37 11.02 -16.08
CA SER A 97 -4.67 10.26 -17.30
C SER A 97 -4.29 8.78 -17.11
N GLY A 98 -5.20 7.88 -17.50
CA GLY A 98 -5.06 6.44 -17.31
C GLY A 98 -5.30 5.94 -15.88
N GLY A 99 -5.55 6.83 -14.91
CA GLY A 99 -5.69 6.46 -13.49
C GLY A 99 -7.09 6.10 -13.03
N ALA A 100 -8.11 6.42 -13.81
CA ALA A 100 -9.51 6.30 -13.39
C ALA A 100 -9.92 4.86 -13.05
N SER A 101 -9.55 3.89 -13.86
CA SER A 101 -9.90 2.47 -13.61
C SER A 101 -9.31 1.93 -12.31
N ALA A 102 -8.04 2.25 -12.02
CA ALA A 102 -7.38 1.81 -10.79
C ALA A 102 -8.03 2.43 -9.53
N VAL A 103 -8.38 3.71 -9.60
CA VAL A 103 -9.07 4.40 -8.49
C VAL A 103 -10.49 3.85 -8.31
N ALA A 104 -11.24 3.62 -9.39
CA ALA A 104 -12.59 3.04 -9.33
C ALA A 104 -12.58 1.63 -8.72
N GLU A 105 -11.63 0.79 -9.12
CA GLU A 105 -11.44 -0.55 -8.55
C GLU A 105 -11.14 -0.48 -7.04
N ALA A 106 -10.29 0.45 -6.60
CA ALA A 106 -10.01 0.64 -5.18
C ALA A 106 -11.27 1.09 -4.39
N ILE A 107 -12.10 1.98 -4.96
CA ILE A 107 -13.37 2.39 -4.36
C ILE A 107 -14.32 1.20 -4.21
N ASP A 108 -14.41 0.35 -5.25
CA ASP A 108 -15.30 -0.82 -5.26
C ASP A 108 -14.82 -1.89 -4.26
N ILE A 109 -13.51 -2.14 -4.17
CA ILE A 109 -12.91 -3.09 -3.21
C ILE A 109 -13.12 -2.63 -1.76
N GLU A 110 -12.96 -1.32 -1.48
CA GLU A 110 -13.15 -0.76 -0.13
C GLU A 110 -14.59 -0.90 0.37
N GLY A 111 -15.56 -1.00 -0.54
CA GLY A 111 -16.96 -1.19 -0.18
C GLY A 111 -17.53 -0.04 0.64
N ILE A 112 -17.24 1.19 0.25
CA ILE A 112 -17.59 2.41 1.00
C ILE A 112 -19.13 2.51 1.20
N PRO A 113 -19.63 2.59 2.45
CA PRO A 113 -21.06 2.75 2.68
C PRO A 113 -21.62 4.01 2.06
N GLY A 114 -22.68 3.88 1.27
CA GLY A 114 -23.29 4.97 0.53
C GLY A 114 -22.92 5.01 -0.96
N VAL A 115 -21.88 4.27 -1.37
CA VAL A 115 -21.58 4.05 -2.80
C VAL A 115 -22.48 2.94 -3.33
N VAL A 116 -23.10 3.20 -4.48
CA VAL A 116 -23.93 2.24 -5.22
C VAL A 116 -23.09 1.52 -6.29
N GLY A 117 -22.19 2.25 -6.94
CA GLY A 117 -21.31 1.71 -7.95
C GLY A 117 -20.48 2.81 -8.61
N THR A 118 -19.53 2.41 -9.45
CA THR A 118 -18.63 3.32 -10.17
C THR A 118 -18.62 3.03 -11.66
N VAL A 119 -18.37 4.07 -12.46
CA VAL A 119 -18.05 3.97 -13.89
C VAL A 119 -16.83 4.83 -14.17
N ALA A 120 -15.77 4.21 -14.67
CA ALA A 120 -14.51 4.88 -14.94
C ALA A 120 -14.28 5.11 -16.44
N GLY A 121 -13.86 6.33 -16.76
CA GLY A 121 -13.28 6.67 -18.06
C GLY A 121 -11.75 6.59 -18.02
N ASP A 122 -11.07 7.49 -18.72
CA ASP A 122 -9.61 7.58 -18.70
C ASP A 122 -9.09 8.33 -17.45
N ASN A 123 -9.63 9.52 -17.18
CA ASN A 123 -9.23 10.44 -16.10
C ASN A 123 -10.39 10.91 -15.23
N THR A 124 -11.54 10.31 -15.36
CA THR A 124 -12.77 10.71 -14.67
C THR A 124 -13.56 9.47 -14.27
N ILE A 125 -14.09 9.49 -13.04
CA ILE A 125 -14.93 8.43 -12.50
C ILE A 125 -16.27 9.04 -12.09
N PHE A 126 -17.38 8.41 -12.45
CA PHE A 126 -18.68 8.68 -11.88
C PHE A 126 -18.95 7.70 -10.75
N VAL A 127 -19.14 8.22 -9.54
CA VAL A 127 -19.47 7.44 -8.35
C VAL A 127 -20.92 7.72 -8.00
N ALA A 128 -21.78 6.72 -8.21
CA ALA A 128 -23.18 6.80 -7.82
C ALA A 128 -23.32 6.64 -6.30
N THR A 129 -23.99 7.59 -5.64
CA THR A 129 -24.25 7.57 -4.21
C THR A 129 -25.73 7.43 -3.91
N LYS A 130 -26.07 6.82 -2.76
CA LYS A 130 -27.47 6.61 -2.36
C LYS A 130 -28.24 7.90 -2.17
N ASP A 131 -27.60 8.89 -1.57
CA ASP A 131 -28.20 10.17 -1.23
C ASP A 131 -27.11 11.23 -0.97
N LYS A 132 -27.54 12.48 -0.89
CA LYS A 132 -26.68 13.64 -0.62
C LYS A 132 -26.02 13.56 0.75
N SER A 133 -26.69 13.00 1.75
CA SER A 133 -26.16 12.95 3.12
C SER A 133 -24.95 12.01 3.24
N SER A 134 -24.86 11.01 2.39
CA SER A 134 -23.73 10.07 2.34
C SER A 134 -22.48 10.64 1.64
N GLN A 135 -22.64 11.65 0.78
CA GLN A 135 -21.56 12.14 -0.08
C GLN A 135 -20.34 12.62 0.69
N SER A 136 -20.51 13.39 1.77
CA SER A 136 -19.38 13.87 2.59
C SER A 136 -18.54 12.74 3.17
N ARG A 137 -19.19 11.68 3.64
CA ARG A 137 -18.54 10.49 4.15
C ARG A 137 -17.82 9.73 3.04
N VAL A 138 -18.44 9.58 1.89
CA VAL A 138 -17.87 8.92 0.72
C VAL A 138 -16.63 9.66 0.24
N ILE A 139 -16.69 11.00 0.11
CA ILE A 139 -15.53 11.83 -0.27
C ILE A 139 -14.38 11.64 0.71
N LYS A 140 -14.66 11.68 2.02
CA LYS A 140 -13.64 11.46 3.05
C LYS A 140 -12.97 10.10 2.88
N LYS A 141 -13.75 9.04 2.70
CA LYS A 141 -13.25 7.68 2.51
C LYS A 141 -12.42 7.52 1.23
N ILE A 142 -12.84 8.12 0.13
CA ILE A 142 -12.05 8.11 -1.12
C ILE A 142 -10.70 8.83 -0.91
N ASN A 143 -10.67 9.92 -0.16
CA ASN A 143 -9.42 10.63 0.18
C ASN A 143 -8.51 9.87 1.16
N GLU A 144 -9.00 8.84 1.82
CA GLU A 144 -8.24 7.98 2.73
C GLU A 144 -7.67 6.72 2.04
N LEU A 145 -8.06 6.47 0.75
CA LEU A 145 -7.51 5.38 -0.06
C LEU A 145 -6.00 5.63 -0.31
#